data_7e9a21fe76e5f6c977e2b88399506dca
#
_entry.id   7e9a21fe76e5f6c977e2b88399506dca
#
_cell.length_a   1.000
_cell.length_b   1.000
_cell.length_c   1.000
_cell.angle_alpha   90.00
_cell.angle_beta   90.00
_cell.angle_gamma   90.00
#
_symmetry.space_group_name_H-M   'P 1'
#
loop_
_entity.id
_entity.type
_entity.pdbx_description
1 polymer ?
#
loop_
_entity_poly.entity_id
_entity_poly.type
_entity_poly.pdbx_seq_one_letter_code
_entity_poly.pdbx_strand_id
1 'polypeptide(L)'
;TTTGTLGVVLPLSGSFATYGEESLLGILLAAGVFETSFSGARSQIRLLVRDSGGSAAGAARGVRSLAHEPGLLAIIGPLLAKEAESAAAAAEDAAVPLVVLTRREEIARERPHVIRLGSSPRLEAEVLADYALRELGNQRFAILYPRDSYGVALRGAFWDAVEAGGGSMVGVAAYDPKATDFAEPIRRIIGYEFSSAGEREALTRRKKLLKRANRMPPERAAEMRKEAAEITGPGDAPLPPFIDFDALFIPDSHENASLIAPHLAFHGVRGVRLLGPSGWNDPDLVRIGGKHVNGAIFTGDFYPESSYPFVAEFVRRFRQTFGGEPSFLSAQGFDAANLLMVQLARGRQTREEVAEGLLDTRAYPGVSGVTTVRHDGNAVKRPYLLGVNRGEIISIDETGEPPFLRVLKTQSPEDLDAGGPKQP
;
A
#
# COMPACT_ATOMS: atom_id res chain seq x y z
N THR A 1 4.72 -30.34 -20.35
CA THR A 1 5.94 -29.92 -19.59
C THR A 1 6.20 -28.47 -19.98
N THR A 2 6.11 -27.55 -19.02
CA THR A 2 6.44 -26.14 -19.25
C THR A 2 7.95 -25.99 -19.19
N THR A 3 8.56 -25.50 -20.27
CA THR A 3 10.01 -25.30 -20.38
C THR A 3 10.32 -23.85 -20.73
N GLY A 4 11.40 -23.29 -20.20
CA GLY A 4 11.84 -21.95 -20.53
C GLY A 4 12.98 -21.47 -19.64
N THR A 5 13.66 -20.41 -20.06
CA THR A 5 14.67 -19.72 -19.28
C THR A 5 14.15 -18.34 -18.89
N LEU A 6 14.14 -18.05 -17.60
CA LEU A 6 13.75 -16.76 -17.04
C LEU A 6 14.96 -16.13 -16.33
N GLY A 7 15.12 -14.83 -16.50
CA GLY A 7 16.09 -14.04 -15.77
C GLY A 7 15.49 -13.41 -14.51
N VAL A 8 16.35 -13.15 -13.52
CA VAL A 8 16.00 -12.41 -12.31
C VAL A 8 17.09 -11.39 -12.03
N VAL A 9 16.72 -10.13 -11.83
CA VAL A 9 17.63 -9.03 -11.45
C VAL A 9 17.10 -8.39 -10.18
N LEU A 10 17.77 -8.62 -9.06
CA LEU A 10 17.35 -8.14 -7.74
C LEU A 10 18.55 -7.62 -6.95
N PRO A 11 18.33 -6.73 -5.96
CA PRO A 11 19.39 -6.29 -5.06
C PRO A 11 19.68 -7.39 -4.02
N LEU A 12 20.63 -8.28 -4.30
CA LEU A 12 20.98 -9.40 -3.42
C LEU A 12 22.23 -9.11 -2.58
N SER A 13 22.79 -7.91 -2.71
CA SER A 13 23.87 -7.39 -1.86
C SER A 13 23.64 -5.93 -1.50
N GLY A 14 24.38 -5.44 -0.50
CA GLY A 14 24.27 -4.07 -0.01
C GLY A 14 23.06 -3.85 0.94
N SER A 15 22.69 -2.59 1.15
CA SER A 15 21.66 -2.20 2.13
C SER A 15 20.23 -2.65 1.80
N PHE A 16 19.99 -3.15 0.60
CA PHE A 16 18.67 -3.62 0.15
C PHE A 16 18.62 -5.14 -0.07
N ALA A 17 19.66 -5.87 0.37
CA ALA A 17 19.75 -7.32 0.15
C ALA A 17 18.55 -8.09 0.68
N THR A 18 18.11 -7.80 1.89
CA THR A 18 16.94 -8.46 2.51
C THR A 18 15.68 -8.37 1.64
N TYR A 19 15.43 -7.21 1.03
CA TYR A 19 14.27 -7.02 0.15
C TYR A 19 14.36 -7.85 -1.14
N GLY A 20 15.57 -7.91 -1.71
CA GLY A 20 15.83 -8.74 -2.89
C GLY A 20 15.73 -10.23 -2.59
N GLU A 21 16.25 -10.66 -1.44
CA GLU A 21 16.16 -12.05 -0.97
C GLU A 21 14.73 -12.49 -0.75
N GLU A 22 13.91 -11.69 -0.06
CA GLU A 22 12.48 -11.98 0.14
C GLU A 22 11.73 -12.13 -1.19
N SER A 23 11.94 -11.22 -2.15
CA SER A 23 11.36 -11.33 -3.50
C SER A 23 11.82 -12.61 -4.20
N LEU A 24 13.11 -12.95 -4.08
CA LEU A 24 13.69 -14.15 -4.69
C LEU A 24 13.06 -15.43 -4.14
N LEU A 25 12.80 -15.52 -2.83
CA LEU A 25 12.12 -16.69 -2.23
C LEU A 25 10.77 -16.93 -2.88
N GLY A 26 9.97 -15.90 -3.11
CA GLY A 26 8.70 -16.01 -3.82
C GLY A 26 8.86 -16.51 -5.26
N ILE A 27 9.82 -15.97 -6.01
CA ILE A 27 10.13 -16.38 -7.38
C ILE A 27 10.55 -17.85 -7.43
N LEU A 28 11.43 -18.28 -6.53
CA LEU A 28 11.90 -19.67 -6.44
C LEU A 28 10.75 -20.64 -6.12
N LEU A 29 9.84 -20.25 -5.23
CA LEU A 29 8.66 -21.04 -4.88
C LEU A 29 7.72 -21.21 -6.08
N ALA A 30 7.45 -20.12 -6.82
CA ALA A 30 6.63 -20.16 -8.02
C ALA A 30 7.22 -21.04 -9.12
N ALA A 31 8.54 -20.97 -9.32
CA ALA A 31 9.26 -21.76 -10.30
C ALA A 31 9.37 -23.26 -9.94
N GLY A 32 8.93 -23.66 -8.75
CA GLY A 32 8.94 -25.06 -8.31
C GLY A 32 10.34 -25.60 -8.07
N VAL A 33 11.34 -24.75 -7.77
CA VAL A 33 12.75 -25.17 -7.60
C VAL A 33 12.91 -26.21 -6.50
N PHE A 34 12.03 -26.19 -5.49
CA PHE A 34 12.07 -27.07 -4.31
C PHE A 34 11.07 -28.23 -4.38
N GLU A 35 10.33 -28.36 -5.48
CA GLU A 35 9.36 -29.46 -5.62
C GLU A 35 10.07 -30.76 -5.99
N THR A 36 10.05 -31.72 -5.07
CA THR A 36 10.45 -33.10 -5.35
C THR A 36 9.45 -33.77 -6.29
N SER A 37 9.93 -34.43 -7.31
CA SER A 37 9.25 -34.95 -8.52
C SER A 37 8.16 -36.01 -8.27
N PHE A 38 7.13 -35.73 -7.48
CA PHE A 38 6.03 -36.68 -7.20
C PHE A 38 4.77 -36.51 -8.08
N SER A 39 4.61 -35.37 -8.76
CA SER A 39 3.53 -35.18 -9.74
C SER A 39 4.14 -35.13 -11.15
N GLY A 40 3.70 -36.02 -12.04
CA GLY A 40 4.27 -36.30 -13.37
C GLY A 40 4.28 -35.17 -14.41
N ALA A 41 4.07 -33.92 -14.03
CA ALA A 41 4.21 -32.73 -14.85
C ALA A 41 5.43 -31.92 -14.36
N ARG A 42 6.60 -32.19 -14.91
CA ARG A 42 7.82 -31.44 -14.61
C ARG A 42 7.77 -30.08 -15.34
N SER A 43 7.71 -29.01 -14.56
CA SER A 43 8.14 -27.69 -15.06
C SER A 43 9.67 -27.70 -15.13
N GLN A 44 10.25 -27.50 -16.31
CA GLN A 44 11.71 -27.38 -16.48
C GLN A 44 12.05 -25.90 -16.72
N ILE A 45 11.86 -25.08 -15.70
CA ILE A 45 12.22 -23.67 -15.75
C ILE A 45 13.65 -23.50 -15.26
N ARG A 46 14.47 -22.91 -16.10
CA ARG A 46 15.82 -22.48 -15.74
C ARG A 46 15.76 -21.03 -15.27
N LEU A 47 16.13 -20.78 -14.04
CA LEU A 47 16.27 -19.43 -13.49
C LEU A 47 17.73 -18.98 -13.54
N LEU A 48 17.97 -17.78 -14.07
CA LEU A 48 19.28 -17.14 -14.12
C LEU A 48 19.24 -15.86 -13.28
N VAL A 49 19.90 -15.87 -12.16
CA VAL A 49 19.87 -14.76 -11.19
C VAL A 49 21.10 -13.84 -11.37
N ARG A 50 20.89 -12.54 -11.32
CA ARG A 50 21.93 -11.50 -11.29
C ARG A 50 21.68 -10.54 -10.12
N ASP A 51 22.73 -10.28 -9.39
CA ASP A 51 22.71 -9.26 -8.34
C ASP A 51 22.87 -7.86 -8.95
N SER A 52 21.94 -6.96 -8.67
CA SER A 52 22.02 -5.56 -9.08
C SER A 52 22.89 -4.70 -8.13
N GLY A 53 23.16 -5.22 -6.93
CA GLY A 53 23.83 -4.46 -5.86
C GLY A 53 23.06 -3.21 -5.42
N GLY A 54 21.74 -3.15 -5.67
CA GLY A 54 20.89 -2.01 -5.34
C GLY A 54 21.25 -0.75 -6.13
N SER A 55 21.81 -0.88 -7.34
CA SER A 55 22.27 0.26 -8.15
C SER A 55 21.72 0.24 -9.58
N ALA A 56 21.47 1.41 -10.15
CA ALA A 56 21.02 1.58 -11.53
C ALA A 56 21.94 0.90 -12.54
N ALA A 57 23.28 1.11 -12.37
CA ALA A 57 24.26 0.50 -13.25
C ALA A 57 24.33 -1.03 -13.11
N GLY A 58 24.16 -1.55 -11.89
CA GLY A 58 24.12 -2.99 -11.63
C GLY A 58 22.90 -3.64 -12.26
N ALA A 59 21.72 -3.04 -12.12
CA ALA A 59 20.50 -3.51 -12.70
C ALA A 59 20.58 -3.55 -14.25
N ALA A 60 21.04 -2.48 -14.88
CA ALA A 60 21.24 -2.44 -16.33
C ALA A 60 22.26 -3.47 -16.83
N ARG A 61 23.38 -3.68 -16.12
CA ARG A 61 24.33 -4.74 -16.46
C ARG A 61 23.71 -6.13 -16.34
N GLY A 62 22.92 -6.36 -15.27
CA GLY A 62 22.21 -7.61 -15.06
C GLY A 62 21.26 -7.93 -16.22
N VAL A 63 20.44 -6.96 -16.64
CA VAL A 63 19.52 -7.09 -17.77
C VAL A 63 20.30 -7.39 -19.06
N ARG A 64 21.33 -6.60 -19.41
CA ARG A 64 22.13 -6.83 -20.62
C ARG A 64 22.80 -8.20 -20.62
N SER A 65 23.37 -8.62 -19.49
CA SER A 65 24.00 -9.95 -19.35
C SER A 65 22.99 -11.06 -19.63
N LEU A 66 21.79 -10.97 -19.05
CA LEU A 66 20.72 -11.94 -19.24
C LEU A 66 20.19 -11.94 -20.67
N ALA A 67 20.07 -10.77 -21.31
CA ALA A 67 19.55 -10.65 -22.67
C ALA A 67 20.34 -11.46 -23.71
N HIS A 68 21.63 -11.73 -23.46
CA HIS A 68 22.50 -12.55 -24.31
C HIS A 68 22.42 -14.05 -23.99
N GLU A 69 21.70 -14.46 -22.95
CA GLU A 69 21.57 -15.89 -22.60
C GLU A 69 20.67 -16.60 -23.60
N PRO A 70 21.12 -17.74 -24.14
CA PRO A 70 20.32 -18.51 -25.08
C PRO A 70 19.00 -19.00 -24.48
N GLY A 71 17.89 -18.78 -25.20
CA GLY A 71 16.57 -19.20 -24.76
C GLY A 71 15.96 -18.39 -23.63
N LEU A 72 16.55 -17.24 -23.26
CA LEU A 72 15.93 -16.32 -22.30
C LEU A 72 14.65 -15.71 -22.90
N LEU A 73 13.53 -15.85 -22.17
CA LEU A 73 12.22 -15.40 -22.59
C LEU A 73 11.76 -14.11 -21.91
N ALA A 74 12.09 -13.92 -20.64
CA ALA A 74 11.73 -12.72 -19.88
C ALA A 74 12.63 -12.56 -18.65
N ILE A 75 12.58 -11.36 -18.05
CA ILE A 75 13.31 -11.01 -16.83
C ILE A 75 12.34 -10.47 -15.78
N ILE A 76 12.52 -10.88 -14.52
CA ILE A 76 11.80 -10.37 -13.34
C ILE A 76 12.72 -9.43 -12.56
N GLY A 77 12.19 -8.30 -12.14
CA GLY A 77 12.92 -7.23 -11.44
C GLY A 77 13.30 -6.08 -12.38
N PRO A 78 13.91 -5.03 -11.86
CA PRO A 78 14.31 -4.86 -10.46
C PRO A 78 13.15 -4.47 -9.54
N LEU A 79 13.48 -4.40 -8.25
CA LEU A 79 12.54 -4.02 -7.19
C LEU A 79 12.57 -2.52 -6.90
N LEU A 80 13.75 -1.90 -6.88
CA LEU A 80 13.94 -0.52 -6.43
C LEU A 80 13.67 0.50 -7.53
N ALA A 81 12.98 1.58 -7.19
CA ALA A 81 12.66 2.66 -8.13
C ALA A 81 13.90 3.29 -8.80
N LYS A 82 15.02 3.41 -8.07
CA LYS A 82 16.28 3.95 -8.60
C LYS A 82 16.96 3.05 -9.64
N GLU A 83 16.64 1.76 -9.66
CA GLU A 83 17.16 0.78 -10.60
C GLU A 83 16.30 0.64 -11.85
N ALA A 84 14.99 0.87 -11.69
CA ALA A 84 13.98 0.52 -12.68
C ALA A 84 14.18 1.22 -14.03
N GLU A 85 14.54 2.52 -14.03
CA GLU A 85 14.75 3.29 -15.25
C GLU A 85 15.86 2.70 -16.14
N SER A 86 17.01 2.43 -15.54
CA SER A 86 18.16 1.90 -16.27
C SER A 86 17.97 0.44 -16.71
N ALA A 87 17.23 -0.34 -15.92
CA ALA A 87 16.87 -1.72 -16.28
C ALA A 87 15.85 -1.73 -17.42
N ALA A 88 14.83 -0.87 -17.37
CA ALA A 88 13.81 -0.75 -18.39
C ALA A 88 14.41 -0.31 -19.74
N ALA A 89 15.28 0.70 -19.76
CA ALA A 89 15.99 1.11 -20.95
C ALA A 89 16.82 -0.04 -21.55
N ALA A 90 17.56 -0.78 -20.72
CA ALA A 90 18.37 -1.91 -21.17
C ALA A 90 17.50 -3.08 -21.71
N ALA A 91 16.28 -3.27 -21.18
CA ALA A 91 15.36 -4.30 -21.66
C ALA A 91 14.74 -3.92 -23.01
N GLU A 92 14.34 -2.66 -23.18
CA GLU A 92 13.85 -2.15 -24.48
C GLU A 92 14.93 -2.25 -25.55
N ASP A 93 16.17 -1.78 -25.29
CA ASP A 93 17.29 -1.89 -26.22
C ASP A 93 17.54 -3.33 -26.68
N ALA A 94 17.27 -4.32 -25.82
CA ALA A 94 17.50 -5.74 -26.09
C ALA A 94 16.22 -6.49 -26.53
N ALA A 95 15.08 -5.82 -26.65
CA ALA A 95 13.77 -6.40 -26.91
C ALA A 95 13.48 -7.61 -26.01
N VAL A 96 13.65 -7.45 -24.70
CA VAL A 96 13.41 -8.50 -23.70
C VAL A 96 12.27 -8.08 -22.77
N PRO A 97 11.22 -8.90 -22.63
CA PRO A 97 10.16 -8.63 -21.65
C PRO A 97 10.73 -8.52 -20.24
N LEU A 98 10.43 -7.40 -19.58
CA LEU A 98 10.88 -7.09 -18.24
C LEU A 98 9.69 -6.83 -17.33
N VAL A 99 9.55 -7.64 -16.29
CA VAL A 99 8.52 -7.48 -15.27
C VAL A 99 9.12 -6.76 -14.07
N VAL A 100 8.95 -5.44 -13.97
CA VAL A 100 9.46 -4.63 -12.86
C VAL A 100 8.52 -4.65 -11.66
N LEU A 101 9.09 -4.66 -10.45
CA LEU A 101 8.36 -4.77 -9.19
C LEU A 101 8.22 -3.43 -8.46
N THR A 102 8.64 -2.34 -9.09
CA THR A 102 8.60 -0.99 -8.52
C THR A 102 7.20 -0.39 -8.45
N ARG A 103 6.97 0.52 -7.50
CA ARG A 103 5.74 1.32 -7.40
C ARG A 103 5.69 2.51 -8.39
N ARG A 104 6.78 2.81 -9.08
CA ARG A 104 6.89 3.97 -9.98
C ARG A 104 6.16 3.72 -11.29
N GLU A 105 5.02 4.39 -11.49
CA GLU A 105 4.08 4.13 -12.60
C GLU A 105 4.61 4.53 -13.98
N GLU A 106 5.47 5.54 -14.07
CA GLU A 106 5.99 6.04 -15.35
C GLU A 106 6.94 5.09 -16.05
N ILE A 107 7.43 4.05 -15.36
CA ILE A 107 8.46 3.15 -15.89
C ILE A 107 8.01 2.36 -17.12
N ALA A 108 6.75 1.96 -17.18
CA ALA A 108 6.22 1.18 -18.29
C ALA A 108 5.75 2.07 -19.47
N ARG A 109 5.60 3.39 -19.26
CA ARG A 109 5.08 4.31 -20.28
C ARG A 109 5.95 4.29 -21.53
N GLU A 110 5.33 4.08 -22.71
CA GLU A 110 5.99 4.03 -24.01
C GLU A 110 7.08 2.95 -24.14
N ARG A 111 6.97 1.88 -23.34
CA ARG A 111 7.90 0.75 -23.32
C ARG A 111 7.17 -0.58 -23.48
N PRO A 112 6.98 -1.07 -24.70
CA PRO A 112 6.18 -2.27 -24.97
C PRO A 112 6.72 -3.56 -24.35
N HIS A 113 8.00 -3.61 -24.00
CA HIS A 113 8.61 -4.78 -23.34
C HIS A 113 8.61 -4.66 -21.81
N VAL A 114 8.14 -3.54 -21.22
CA VAL A 114 8.18 -3.33 -19.76
C VAL A 114 6.79 -3.45 -19.16
N ILE A 115 6.62 -4.39 -18.26
CA ILE A 115 5.40 -4.59 -17.48
C ILE A 115 5.68 -4.26 -16.02
N ARG A 116 4.91 -3.35 -15.44
CA ARG A 116 5.05 -2.97 -14.04
C ARG A 116 4.00 -3.66 -13.17
N LEU A 117 4.46 -4.49 -12.23
CA LEU A 117 3.61 -5.19 -11.26
C LEU A 117 3.56 -4.56 -9.86
N GLY A 118 4.18 -3.41 -9.66
CA GLY A 118 4.14 -2.70 -8.39
C GLY A 118 2.73 -2.23 -8.01
N SER A 119 2.45 -2.11 -6.72
CA SER A 119 1.23 -1.46 -6.24
C SER A 119 1.21 0.03 -6.63
N SER A 120 0.01 0.60 -6.71
CA SER A 120 -0.20 1.99 -7.08
C SER A 120 -0.67 2.79 -5.87
N PRO A 121 0.13 3.76 -5.38
CA PRO A 121 -0.30 4.66 -4.30
C PRO A 121 -1.59 5.40 -4.62
N ARG A 122 -1.79 5.73 -5.90
CA ARG A 122 -3.02 6.35 -6.36
C ARG A 122 -4.22 5.42 -6.19
N LEU A 123 -4.10 4.17 -6.62
CA LEU A 123 -5.18 3.18 -6.48
C LEU A 123 -5.46 2.86 -5.00
N GLU A 124 -4.44 2.79 -4.15
CA GLU A 124 -4.62 2.65 -2.70
C GLU A 124 -5.49 3.79 -2.14
N ALA A 125 -5.18 5.02 -2.50
CA ALA A 125 -5.92 6.20 -2.08
C ALA A 125 -7.36 6.21 -2.61
N GLU A 126 -7.55 5.86 -3.89
CA GLU A 126 -8.88 5.78 -4.53
C GLU A 126 -9.77 4.71 -3.85
N VAL A 127 -9.24 3.52 -3.61
CA VAL A 127 -9.98 2.42 -2.95
C VAL A 127 -10.36 2.80 -1.52
N LEU A 128 -9.44 3.42 -0.78
CA LEU A 128 -9.68 3.83 0.60
C LEU A 128 -10.71 4.97 0.70
N ALA A 129 -10.60 5.97 -0.18
CA ALA A 129 -11.55 7.09 -0.25
C ALA A 129 -12.94 6.61 -0.65
N ASP A 130 -13.05 5.76 -1.67
CA ASP A 130 -14.32 5.19 -2.12
C ASP A 130 -15.02 4.41 -0.99
N TYR A 131 -14.27 3.56 -0.29
CA TYR A 131 -14.80 2.82 0.87
C TYR A 131 -15.26 3.75 1.99
N ALA A 132 -14.44 4.75 2.34
CA ALA A 132 -14.78 5.69 3.41
C ALA A 132 -16.02 6.53 3.07
N LEU A 133 -16.18 6.94 1.82
CA LEU A 133 -17.34 7.72 1.36
C LEU A 133 -18.61 6.87 1.28
N ARG A 134 -18.56 5.70 0.64
CA ARG A 134 -19.76 4.93 0.28
C ARG A 134 -20.19 3.96 1.35
N GLU A 135 -19.24 3.25 1.96
CA GLU A 135 -19.58 2.20 2.92
C GLU A 135 -19.61 2.74 4.36
N LEU A 136 -18.72 3.69 4.71
CA LEU A 136 -18.73 4.30 6.04
C LEU A 136 -19.59 5.57 6.13
N GLY A 137 -19.98 6.15 4.99
CA GLY A 137 -20.76 7.39 4.93
C GLY A 137 -19.99 8.64 5.38
N ASN A 138 -18.66 8.58 5.42
CA ASN A 138 -17.84 9.74 5.77
C ASN A 138 -17.94 10.79 4.66
N GLN A 139 -18.05 12.08 5.05
CA GLN A 139 -18.17 13.19 4.09
C GLN A 139 -17.07 14.23 4.28
N ARG A 140 -16.52 14.35 5.48
CA ARG A 140 -15.54 15.36 5.86
C ARG A 140 -14.24 14.70 6.28
N PHE A 141 -13.16 15.06 5.63
CA PHE A 141 -11.86 14.41 5.79
C PHE A 141 -10.78 15.39 6.22
N ALA A 142 -9.82 14.90 7.00
CA ALA A 142 -8.58 15.59 7.27
C ALA A 142 -7.38 14.72 6.91
N ILE A 143 -6.22 15.35 6.67
CA ILE A 143 -4.97 14.66 6.37
C ILE A 143 -3.86 15.17 7.28
N LEU A 144 -3.14 14.23 7.89
CA LEU A 144 -1.92 14.48 8.66
C LEU A 144 -0.77 13.70 8.02
N TYR A 145 0.17 14.39 7.33
CA TYR A 145 1.12 13.73 6.43
C TYR A 145 2.58 14.11 6.67
N PRO A 146 3.54 13.20 6.44
CA PRO A 146 4.97 13.50 6.47
C PRO A 146 5.36 14.33 5.25
N ARG A 147 6.31 15.28 5.44
CA ARG A 147 6.85 16.15 4.37
C ARG A 147 7.91 15.46 3.53
N ASP A 148 7.65 14.26 3.06
CA ASP A 148 8.47 13.54 2.09
C ASP A 148 7.71 13.28 0.78
N SER A 149 8.38 12.68 -0.19
CA SER A 149 7.80 12.41 -1.50
C SER A 149 6.62 11.43 -1.44
N TYR A 150 6.68 10.45 -0.55
CA TYR A 150 5.64 9.44 -0.37
C TYR A 150 4.37 10.04 0.25
N GLY A 151 4.53 10.75 1.38
CA GLY A 151 3.40 11.41 2.06
C GLY A 151 2.73 12.47 1.18
N VAL A 152 3.52 13.24 0.43
CA VAL A 152 3.00 14.26 -0.50
C VAL A 152 2.21 13.63 -1.65
N ALA A 153 2.72 12.54 -2.24
CA ALA A 153 2.05 11.84 -3.33
C ALA A 153 0.72 11.23 -2.89
N LEU A 154 0.70 10.49 -1.76
CA LEU A 154 -0.52 9.89 -1.22
C LEU A 154 -1.53 10.95 -0.75
N ARG A 155 -1.07 12.05 -0.11
CA ARG A 155 -1.95 13.16 0.23
C ARG A 155 -2.68 13.69 -1.00
N GLY A 156 -1.95 13.94 -2.11
CA GLY A 156 -2.55 14.42 -3.35
C GLY A 156 -3.56 13.44 -3.91
N ALA A 157 -3.19 12.18 -4.04
CA ALA A 157 -4.05 11.13 -4.57
C ALA A 157 -5.34 10.93 -3.73
N PHE A 158 -5.22 10.96 -2.39
CA PHE A 158 -6.37 10.82 -1.50
C PHE A 158 -7.29 12.05 -1.55
N TRP A 159 -6.71 13.26 -1.62
CA TRP A 159 -7.47 14.49 -1.78
C TRP A 159 -8.32 14.46 -3.06
N ASP A 160 -7.67 14.18 -4.18
CA ASP A 160 -8.34 14.10 -5.49
C ASP A 160 -9.46 13.04 -5.48
N ALA A 161 -9.22 11.88 -4.87
CA ALA A 161 -10.19 10.81 -4.77
C ALA A 161 -11.41 11.19 -3.89
N VAL A 162 -11.18 11.87 -2.77
CA VAL A 162 -12.26 12.36 -1.88
C VAL A 162 -13.12 13.39 -2.61
N GLU A 163 -12.52 14.38 -3.28
CA GLU A 163 -13.27 15.41 -4.02
C GLU A 163 -14.02 14.81 -5.21
N ALA A 164 -13.38 13.92 -5.96
CA ALA A 164 -14.05 13.21 -7.06
C ALA A 164 -15.25 12.38 -6.59
N GLY A 165 -15.18 11.82 -5.37
CA GLY A 165 -16.27 11.06 -4.74
C GLY A 165 -17.33 11.92 -4.06
N GLY A 166 -17.21 13.26 -4.07
CA GLY A 166 -18.17 14.21 -3.49
C GLY A 166 -17.96 14.51 -1.99
N GLY A 167 -16.86 14.05 -1.41
CA GLY A 167 -16.45 14.41 -0.05
C GLY A 167 -15.78 15.78 0.02
N SER A 168 -15.45 16.23 1.22
CA SER A 168 -14.81 17.52 1.46
C SER A 168 -13.53 17.37 2.29
N MET A 169 -12.44 18.01 1.86
CA MET A 169 -11.21 18.10 2.65
C MET A 169 -11.28 19.34 3.55
N VAL A 170 -11.34 19.15 4.88
CA VAL A 170 -11.56 20.23 5.85
C VAL A 170 -10.34 20.57 6.68
N GLY A 171 -9.32 19.71 6.72
CA GLY A 171 -8.10 19.95 7.48
C GLY A 171 -6.89 19.25 6.88
N VAL A 172 -5.77 19.97 6.81
CA VAL A 172 -4.49 19.40 6.32
C VAL A 172 -3.35 19.96 7.15
N ALA A 173 -2.51 19.08 7.69
CA ALA A 173 -1.26 19.47 8.33
C ALA A 173 -0.12 18.52 7.98
N ALA A 174 1.07 19.10 7.87
CA ALA A 174 2.30 18.37 7.56
C ALA A 174 3.19 18.31 8.81
N TYR A 175 3.98 17.23 8.92
CA TYR A 175 5.01 17.08 9.93
C TYR A 175 6.35 16.63 9.30
N ASP A 176 7.42 16.76 10.08
CA ASP A 176 8.73 16.25 9.69
C ASP A 176 8.71 14.71 9.71
N PRO A 177 9.15 14.00 8.68
CA PRO A 177 9.18 12.53 8.68
C PRO A 177 9.96 11.90 9.83
N LYS A 178 10.87 12.66 10.45
CA LYS A 178 11.66 12.25 11.62
C LYS A 178 11.09 12.73 12.95
N ALA A 179 9.90 13.34 12.94
CA ALA A 179 9.27 13.82 14.16
C ALA A 179 8.90 12.67 15.08
N THR A 180 9.11 12.90 16.39
CA THR A 180 8.60 12.04 17.47
C THR A 180 7.52 12.74 18.32
N ASP A 181 7.32 14.03 18.08
CA ASP A 181 6.27 14.85 18.66
C ASP A 181 5.35 15.40 17.57
N PHE A 182 4.08 15.07 17.66
CA PHE A 182 3.04 15.43 16.70
C PHE A 182 2.05 16.47 17.25
N ALA A 183 2.37 17.09 18.40
CA ALA A 183 1.46 18.02 19.07
C ALA A 183 1.13 19.26 18.22
N GLU A 184 2.12 19.85 17.54
CA GLU A 184 1.92 21.04 16.72
C GLU A 184 1.01 20.75 15.51
N PRO A 185 1.30 19.78 14.61
CA PRO A 185 0.45 19.50 13.49
C PRO A 185 -0.95 19.01 13.89
N ILE A 186 -1.11 18.26 14.99
CA ILE A 186 -2.42 17.89 15.51
C ILE A 186 -3.19 19.14 15.95
N ARG A 187 -2.56 20.05 16.74
CA ARG A 187 -3.22 21.29 17.18
C ARG A 187 -3.63 22.18 16.02
N ARG A 188 -2.89 22.16 14.91
CA ARG A 188 -3.25 22.88 13.69
C ARG A 188 -4.54 22.31 13.08
N ILE A 189 -4.63 21.01 12.89
CA ILE A 189 -5.82 20.35 12.30
C ILE A 189 -7.08 20.62 13.13
N ILE A 190 -6.97 20.65 14.46
CA ILE A 190 -8.11 20.86 15.36
C ILE A 190 -8.31 22.33 15.78
N GLY A 191 -7.68 23.27 15.07
CA GLY A 191 -7.98 24.69 15.13
C GLY A 191 -7.31 25.49 16.23
N TYR A 192 -6.43 24.90 17.08
CA TYR A 192 -5.77 25.64 18.16
C TYR A 192 -4.85 26.77 17.70
N GLU A 193 -4.24 26.65 16.52
CA GLU A 193 -3.33 27.68 16.00
C GLU A 193 -4.05 28.97 15.61
N PHE A 194 -5.32 28.85 15.25
CA PHE A 194 -6.13 29.98 14.80
C PHE A 194 -6.82 30.70 15.94
N SER A 195 -6.58 30.27 17.19
CA SER A 195 -7.21 30.87 18.38
C SER A 195 -6.71 32.30 18.61
N SER A 196 -7.64 33.22 18.83
CA SER A 196 -7.39 34.57 19.26
C SER A 196 -6.80 34.63 20.69
N ALA A 197 -6.33 35.79 21.15
CA ALA A 197 -5.79 35.95 22.49
C ALA A 197 -6.83 35.61 23.54
N GLY A 198 -8.10 36.04 23.40
CA GLY A 198 -9.20 35.76 24.31
C GLY A 198 -9.58 34.27 24.35
N GLU A 199 -9.58 33.60 23.18
CA GLU A 199 -9.81 32.15 23.13
C GLU A 199 -8.68 31.38 23.82
N ARG A 200 -7.43 31.79 23.65
CA ARG A 200 -6.28 31.17 24.36
C ARG A 200 -6.37 31.33 25.88
N GLU A 201 -6.90 32.44 26.37
CA GLU A 201 -7.15 32.65 27.79
C GLU A 201 -8.26 31.71 28.28
N ALA A 202 -9.38 31.63 27.59
CA ALA A 202 -10.50 30.73 27.87
C ALA A 202 -10.06 29.26 27.88
N LEU A 203 -9.26 28.85 26.89
CA LEU A 203 -8.64 27.51 26.81
C LEU A 203 -7.72 27.23 28.03
N THR A 204 -6.96 28.22 28.45
CA THR A 204 -6.09 28.08 29.63
C THR A 204 -6.92 27.86 30.88
N ARG A 205 -8.04 28.59 31.04
CA ARG A 205 -8.99 28.43 32.16
C ARG A 205 -9.64 27.04 32.12
N ARG A 206 -10.12 26.60 30.96
CA ARG A 206 -10.66 25.25 30.72
C ARG A 206 -9.67 24.15 31.09
N LYS A 207 -8.42 24.26 30.66
CA LYS A 207 -7.34 23.33 30.99
C LYS A 207 -7.04 23.23 32.45
N LYS A 208 -7.04 24.37 33.17
CA LYS A 208 -6.86 24.42 34.64
C LYS A 208 -7.97 23.65 35.34
N LEU A 209 -9.24 23.85 34.97
CA LEU A 209 -10.37 23.13 35.53
C LEU A 209 -10.29 21.64 35.33
N LEU A 210 -10.01 21.19 34.10
CA LEU A 210 -9.85 19.76 33.77
C LEU A 210 -8.69 19.11 34.54
N LYS A 211 -7.56 19.84 34.73
CA LYS A 211 -6.43 19.35 35.52
C LYS A 211 -6.80 19.21 37.00
N ARG A 212 -7.64 20.12 37.54
CA ARG A 212 -8.16 20.04 38.92
C ARG A 212 -9.14 18.86 39.03
N ALA A 213 -10.05 18.69 38.09
CA ALA A 213 -11.02 17.61 38.09
C ALA A 213 -10.34 16.23 38.20
N ASN A 214 -9.20 16.03 37.55
CA ASN A 214 -8.47 14.75 37.57
C ASN A 214 -7.86 14.41 38.98
N ARG A 215 -7.89 15.36 39.92
CA ARG A 215 -7.38 15.18 41.28
C ARG A 215 -8.50 15.18 42.33
N MET A 216 -9.76 15.22 41.89
CA MET A 216 -10.92 15.28 42.76
C MET A 216 -11.69 13.97 42.83
N PRO A 217 -12.50 13.74 43.88
CA PRO A 217 -13.45 12.63 43.92
C PRO A 217 -14.42 12.65 42.70
N PRO A 218 -14.98 11.51 42.29
CA PRO A 218 -15.75 11.38 41.03
C PRO A 218 -16.89 12.41 40.88
N GLU A 219 -17.65 12.68 41.90
CA GLU A 219 -18.78 13.63 41.90
C GLU A 219 -18.32 15.08 41.63
N ARG A 220 -17.33 15.57 42.38
CA ARG A 220 -16.75 16.91 42.16
C ARG A 220 -16.00 17.00 40.84
N ALA A 221 -15.37 15.90 40.41
CA ALA A 221 -14.73 15.83 39.11
C ALA A 221 -15.73 15.99 37.96
N ALA A 222 -16.94 15.41 38.08
CA ALA A 222 -18.00 15.54 37.10
C ALA A 222 -18.50 16.99 36.97
N GLU A 223 -18.75 17.67 38.10
CA GLU A 223 -19.15 19.09 38.13
C GLU A 223 -18.10 19.98 37.46
N MET A 224 -16.82 19.81 37.81
CA MET A 224 -15.74 20.61 37.23
C MET A 224 -15.55 20.34 35.73
N ARG A 225 -15.80 19.09 35.25
CA ARG A 225 -15.79 18.78 33.82
C ARG A 225 -16.95 19.44 33.08
N LYS A 226 -18.14 19.52 33.72
CA LYS A 226 -19.29 20.24 33.21
C LYS A 226 -19.00 21.74 33.09
N GLU A 227 -18.49 22.35 34.16
CA GLU A 227 -18.07 23.78 34.15
C GLU A 227 -17.01 24.04 33.07
N ALA A 228 -16.04 23.14 32.89
CA ALA A 228 -15.04 23.25 31.85
C ALA A 228 -15.62 23.15 30.44
N ALA A 229 -16.71 22.37 30.24
CA ALA A 229 -17.39 22.23 28.95
C ALA A 229 -18.20 23.48 28.59
N GLU A 230 -18.69 24.24 29.59
CA GLU A 230 -19.46 25.46 29.42
C GLU A 230 -18.59 26.70 29.14
N ILE A 231 -17.25 26.59 29.24
CA ILE A 231 -16.36 27.70 28.89
C ILE A 231 -16.35 27.92 27.38
N THR A 232 -16.74 29.11 26.97
CA THR A 232 -16.73 29.60 25.59
C THR A 232 -15.63 30.66 25.40
N GLY A 233 -15.36 31.00 24.13
CA GLY A 233 -14.52 32.14 23.77
C GLY A 233 -15.25 33.47 23.86
N PRO A 234 -14.59 34.59 23.51
CA PRO A 234 -15.21 35.90 23.46
C PRO A 234 -16.46 35.90 22.56
N GLY A 235 -17.57 36.46 23.08
CA GLY A 235 -18.86 36.51 22.36
C GLY A 235 -19.50 35.14 22.17
N ASP A 236 -19.32 34.24 23.15
CA ASP A 236 -19.82 32.86 23.14
C ASP A 236 -19.34 31.98 21.96
N ALA A 237 -18.21 32.37 21.34
CA ALA A 237 -17.59 31.59 20.31
C ALA A 237 -17.17 30.19 20.80
N PRO A 238 -17.39 29.14 20.02
CA PRO A 238 -16.91 27.81 20.37
C PRO A 238 -15.36 27.78 20.45
N LEU A 239 -14.84 26.95 21.35
CA LEU A 239 -13.40 26.79 21.55
C LEU A 239 -12.88 25.47 20.96
N PRO A 240 -11.64 25.45 20.42
CA PRO A 240 -10.99 24.19 20.02
C PRO A 240 -10.97 23.16 21.19
N PRO A 241 -10.91 21.84 20.89
CA PRO A 241 -10.66 21.27 19.57
C PRO A 241 -11.90 21.30 18.68
N PHE A 242 -11.73 21.77 17.44
CA PHE A 242 -12.74 21.62 16.40
C PHE A 242 -12.50 20.30 15.68
N ILE A 243 -13.37 19.33 15.93
CA ILE A 243 -13.32 18.03 15.24
C ILE A 243 -14.52 17.99 14.31
N ASP A 244 -14.34 18.59 13.14
CA ASP A 244 -15.36 18.73 12.11
C ASP A 244 -15.12 17.80 10.92
N PHE A 245 -14.32 16.75 11.14
CA PHE A 245 -14.02 15.69 10.16
C PHE A 245 -14.41 14.31 10.72
N ASP A 246 -14.93 13.47 9.82
CA ASP A 246 -15.38 12.11 10.14
C ASP A 246 -14.21 11.13 10.12
N ALA A 247 -13.23 11.40 9.25
CA ALA A 247 -12.07 10.55 9.04
C ALA A 247 -10.77 11.36 8.92
N LEU A 248 -9.67 10.78 9.41
CA LEU A 248 -8.32 11.32 9.33
C LEU A 248 -7.41 10.34 8.58
N PHE A 249 -6.91 10.75 7.41
CA PHE A 249 -5.94 10.00 6.64
C PHE A 249 -4.52 10.35 7.07
N ILE A 250 -3.72 9.31 7.37
CA ILE A 250 -2.30 9.45 7.76
C ILE A 250 -1.46 8.62 6.79
N PRO A 251 -0.97 9.22 5.68
CA PRO A 251 -0.16 8.56 4.65
C PRO A 251 1.28 8.34 5.10
N ASP A 252 1.46 7.45 6.07
CA ASP A 252 2.76 7.11 6.63
C ASP A 252 2.84 5.61 6.96
N SER A 253 3.95 5.14 7.47
CA SER A 253 4.14 3.77 7.94
C SER A 253 3.44 3.50 9.27
N HIS A 254 3.33 2.22 9.62
CA HIS A 254 2.77 1.77 10.92
C HIS A 254 3.52 2.36 12.12
N GLU A 255 4.85 2.58 12.00
CA GLU A 255 5.68 3.13 13.08
C GLU A 255 5.17 4.51 13.50
N ASN A 256 5.02 5.44 12.55
CA ASN A 256 4.52 6.78 12.86
C ASN A 256 3.02 6.77 13.19
N ALA A 257 2.21 6.00 12.48
CA ALA A 257 0.78 5.89 12.73
C ALA A 257 0.47 5.42 14.16
N SER A 258 1.21 4.42 14.65
CA SER A 258 1.05 3.89 16.00
C SER A 258 1.44 4.88 17.09
N LEU A 259 2.34 5.82 16.81
CA LEU A 259 2.71 6.93 17.70
C LEU A 259 1.71 8.10 17.62
N ILE A 260 1.23 8.42 16.42
CA ILE A 260 0.27 9.52 16.20
C ILE A 260 -1.07 9.22 16.86
N ALA A 261 -1.58 7.99 16.78
CA ALA A 261 -2.90 7.64 17.30
C ALA A 261 -3.10 7.95 18.82
N PRO A 262 -2.17 7.61 19.73
CA PRO A 262 -2.26 8.06 21.13
C PRO A 262 -2.16 9.59 21.30
N HIS A 263 -1.36 10.27 20.48
CA HIS A 263 -1.23 11.73 20.52
C HIS A 263 -2.55 12.41 20.10
N LEU A 264 -3.25 11.89 19.10
CA LEU A 264 -4.60 12.35 18.73
C LEU A 264 -5.56 12.25 19.91
N ALA A 265 -5.60 11.10 20.57
CA ALA A 265 -6.46 10.89 21.73
C ALA A 265 -6.09 11.82 22.90
N PHE A 266 -4.79 12.09 23.13
CA PHE A 266 -4.31 13.04 24.14
C PHE A 266 -4.78 14.48 23.85
N HIS A 267 -4.83 14.89 22.59
CA HIS A 267 -5.32 16.19 22.13
C HIS A 267 -6.85 16.27 22.02
N GLY A 268 -7.57 15.22 22.41
CA GLY A 268 -9.03 15.19 22.43
C GLY A 268 -9.68 14.80 21.11
N VAL A 269 -8.93 14.35 20.11
CA VAL A 269 -9.48 13.81 18.86
C VAL A 269 -10.07 12.42 19.16
N ARG A 270 -11.40 12.31 19.09
CA ARG A 270 -12.14 11.10 19.40
C ARG A 270 -13.31 10.94 18.43
N GLY A 271 -13.71 9.70 18.20
CA GLY A 271 -14.84 9.39 17.28
C GLY A 271 -14.51 9.57 15.81
N VAL A 272 -13.24 9.81 15.47
CA VAL A 272 -12.74 9.96 14.12
C VAL A 272 -12.22 8.62 13.59
N ARG A 273 -12.57 8.27 12.36
CA ARG A 273 -12.02 7.09 11.70
C ARG A 273 -10.59 7.35 11.25
N LEU A 274 -9.64 6.54 11.70
CA LEU A 274 -8.27 6.59 11.20
C LEU A 274 -8.17 5.79 9.90
N LEU A 275 -7.56 6.40 8.88
CA LEU A 275 -7.35 5.81 7.57
C LEU A 275 -5.86 5.80 7.26
N GLY A 276 -5.37 4.71 6.64
CA GLY A 276 -3.95 4.56 6.32
C GLY A 276 -3.68 3.81 5.01
N PRO A 277 -2.46 3.94 4.45
CA PRO A 277 -2.01 3.19 3.29
C PRO A 277 -1.55 1.77 3.68
N SER A 278 -1.09 1.00 2.68
CA SER A 278 -0.58 -0.38 2.86
C SER A 278 0.61 -0.49 3.82
N GLY A 279 1.34 0.59 4.06
CA GLY A 279 2.39 0.65 5.07
C GLY A 279 1.92 0.48 6.53
N TRP A 280 0.59 0.46 6.77
CA TRP A 280 0.01 0.15 8.07
C TRP A 280 -0.17 -1.35 8.31
N ASN A 281 -0.05 -2.17 7.28
CA ASN A 281 -0.25 -3.62 7.38
C ASN A 281 0.97 -4.30 8.03
N ASP A 282 1.12 -4.07 9.32
CA ASP A 282 2.16 -4.64 10.18
C ASP A 282 1.60 -4.91 11.57
N PRO A 283 1.87 -6.05 12.21
CA PRO A 283 1.42 -6.36 13.57
C PRO A 283 1.82 -5.31 14.62
N ASP A 284 2.91 -4.59 14.39
CA ASP A 284 3.39 -3.53 15.28
C ASP A 284 2.46 -2.32 15.32
N LEU A 285 1.65 -2.08 14.28
CA LEU A 285 0.58 -1.09 14.34
C LEU A 285 -0.32 -1.31 15.56
N VAL A 286 -0.74 -2.55 15.76
CA VAL A 286 -1.64 -2.93 16.86
C VAL A 286 -0.88 -3.04 18.18
N ARG A 287 0.29 -3.66 18.16
CA ARG A 287 1.11 -3.86 19.35
C ARG A 287 1.50 -2.53 20.03
N ILE A 288 1.86 -1.52 19.23
CA ILE A 288 2.31 -0.20 19.73
C ILE A 288 1.12 0.76 19.88
N GLY A 289 0.26 0.86 18.86
CA GLY A 289 -0.89 1.78 18.86
C GLY A 289 -2.01 1.35 19.80
N GLY A 290 -2.09 0.07 20.14
CA GLY A 290 -3.03 -0.50 21.10
C GLY A 290 -4.49 -0.13 20.80
N LYS A 291 -5.23 0.26 21.83
CA LYS A 291 -6.64 0.65 21.70
C LYS A 291 -6.88 1.89 20.82
N HIS A 292 -5.84 2.70 20.57
CA HIS A 292 -5.97 3.96 19.84
C HIS A 292 -6.06 3.77 18.33
N VAL A 293 -5.65 2.61 17.81
CA VAL A 293 -5.81 2.22 16.39
C VAL A 293 -7.01 1.30 16.17
N ASN A 294 -7.75 0.94 17.22
CA ASN A 294 -8.93 0.09 17.07
C ASN A 294 -10.01 0.79 16.22
N GLY A 295 -10.52 0.10 15.22
CA GLY A 295 -11.43 0.65 14.23
C GLY A 295 -10.73 1.41 13.10
N ALA A 296 -9.40 1.46 13.05
CA ALA A 296 -8.67 1.97 11.90
C ALA A 296 -8.93 1.12 10.66
N ILE A 297 -8.88 1.76 9.49
CA ILE A 297 -9.04 1.10 8.18
C ILE A 297 -7.87 1.52 7.29
N PHE A 298 -7.32 0.56 6.59
CA PHE A 298 -6.17 0.79 5.73
C PHE A 298 -6.13 -0.21 4.57
N THR A 299 -5.34 0.10 3.57
CA THR A 299 -5.09 -0.81 2.46
C THR A 299 -3.99 -1.81 2.82
N GLY A 300 -3.94 -2.93 2.12
CA GLY A 300 -2.86 -3.92 2.23
C GLY A 300 -2.52 -4.50 0.87
N ASP A 301 -1.24 -4.61 0.57
CA ASP A 301 -0.78 -5.23 -0.69
C ASP A 301 -0.72 -6.75 -0.61
N PHE A 302 -0.78 -7.30 0.59
CA PHE A 302 -0.81 -8.74 0.87
C PHE A 302 -1.43 -9.00 2.24
N TYR A 303 -2.21 -10.06 2.35
CA TYR A 303 -2.83 -10.48 3.63
C TYR A 303 -2.69 -11.99 3.79
N PRO A 304 -1.73 -12.47 4.62
CA PRO A 304 -1.42 -13.90 4.73
C PRO A 304 -2.53 -14.74 5.37
N GLU A 305 -3.42 -14.13 6.18
CA GLU A 305 -4.60 -14.78 6.77
C GLU A 305 -5.82 -14.78 5.86
N SER A 306 -5.65 -14.42 4.58
CA SER A 306 -6.72 -14.42 3.58
C SER A 306 -7.38 -15.79 3.45
N SER A 307 -8.71 -15.78 3.36
CA SER A 307 -9.53 -16.98 3.17
C SER A 307 -9.46 -17.54 1.74
N TYR A 308 -8.84 -16.83 0.80
CA TYR A 308 -8.72 -17.29 -0.58
C TYR A 308 -7.82 -18.53 -0.68
N PRO A 309 -8.30 -19.63 -1.29
CA PRO A 309 -7.56 -20.91 -1.30
C PRO A 309 -6.16 -20.79 -1.90
N PHE A 310 -5.97 -19.95 -2.92
CA PHE A 310 -4.66 -19.76 -3.56
C PHE A 310 -3.68 -18.98 -2.69
N VAL A 311 -4.15 -18.04 -1.84
CA VAL A 311 -3.32 -17.33 -0.86
C VAL A 311 -2.94 -18.27 0.27
N ALA A 312 -3.92 -18.99 0.82
CA ALA A 312 -3.69 -19.99 1.88
C ALA A 312 -2.69 -21.08 1.42
N GLU A 313 -2.78 -21.53 0.17
CA GLU A 313 -1.85 -22.51 -0.40
C GLU A 313 -0.44 -21.92 -0.58
N PHE A 314 -0.31 -20.67 -1.04
CA PHE A 314 0.98 -19.98 -1.11
C PHE A 314 1.64 -19.88 0.27
N VAL A 315 0.89 -19.39 1.28
CA VAL A 315 1.38 -19.24 2.66
C VAL A 315 1.82 -20.59 3.23
N ARG A 316 0.98 -21.65 3.05
CA ARG A 316 1.31 -23.00 3.50
C ARG A 316 2.59 -23.52 2.86
N ARG A 317 2.73 -23.40 1.52
CA ARG A 317 3.93 -23.85 0.80
C ARG A 317 5.16 -23.05 1.21
N PHE A 318 5.03 -21.74 1.35
CA PHE A 318 6.13 -20.88 1.78
C PHE A 318 6.66 -21.28 3.16
N ARG A 319 5.76 -21.45 4.15
CA ARG A 319 6.12 -21.91 5.50
C ARG A 319 6.81 -23.28 5.48
N GLN A 320 6.29 -24.21 4.70
CA GLN A 320 6.86 -25.56 4.59
C GLN A 320 8.25 -25.56 3.94
N THR A 321 8.49 -24.69 2.98
CA THR A 321 9.74 -24.64 2.20
C THR A 321 10.83 -23.86 2.94
N PHE A 322 10.48 -22.72 3.53
CA PHE A 322 11.45 -21.76 4.07
C PHE A 322 11.39 -21.62 5.60
N GLY A 323 10.38 -22.16 6.28
CA GLY A 323 10.25 -22.12 7.74
C GLY A 323 9.86 -20.77 8.33
N GLY A 324 9.58 -19.74 7.48
CA GLY A 324 9.21 -18.38 7.90
C GLY A 324 7.87 -17.94 7.34
N GLU A 325 7.46 -16.72 7.70
CA GLU A 325 6.25 -16.09 7.16
C GLU A 325 6.56 -15.40 5.83
N PRO A 326 5.67 -15.52 4.81
CA PRO A 326 5.82 -14.77 3.58
C PRO A 326 5.52 -13.29 3.82
N SER A 327 6.35 -12.43 3.22
CA SER A 327 6.13 -10.98 3.16
C SER A 327 5.38 -10.57 1.88
N PHE A 328 4.99 -9.29 1.79
CA PHE A 328 4.50 -8.72 0.55
C PHE A 328 5.51 -8.88 -0.60
N LEU A 329 6.79 -8.72 -0.35
CA LEU A 329 7.84 -8.86 -1.37
C LEU A 329 7.93 -10.28 -1.92
N SER A 330 7.80 -11.29 -1.06
CA SER A 330 7.75 -12.69 -1.50
C SER A 330 6.46 -12.99 -2.28
N ALA A 331 5.32 -12.43 -1.85
CA ALA A 331 4.05 -12.56 -2.55
C ALA A 331 4.10 -11.91 -3.94
N GLN A 332 4.69 -10.72 -4.06
CA GLN A 332 4.86 -10.00 -5.33
C GLN A 332 5.81 -10.75 -6.28
N GLY A 333 6.93 -11.25 -5.76
CA GLY A 333 7.88 -12.07 -6.53
C GLY A 333 7.23 -13.36 -7.05
N PHE A 334 6.43 -14.02 -6.19
CA PHE A 334 5.65 -15.20 -6.56
C PHE A 334 4.65 -14.92 -7.69
N ASP A 335 3.90 -13.83 -7.60
CA ASP A 335 2.95 -13.43 -8.64
C ASP A 335 3.64 -13.10 -9.96
N ALA A 336 4.77 -12.39 -9.93
CA ALA A 336 5.54 -12.05 -11.11
C ALA A 336 6.02 -13.30 -11.84
N ALA A 337 6.57 -14.27 -11.10
CA ALA A 337 7.01 -15.54 -11.69
C ALA A 337 5.83 -16.35 -12.21
N ASN A 338 4.73 -16.45 -11.45
CA ASN A 338 3.55 -17.19 -11.90
C ASN A 338 2.90 -16.60 -13.15
N LEU A 339 2.86 -15.28 -13.30
CA LEU A 339 2.36 -14.64 -14.53
C LEU A 339 3.16 -15.09 -15.75
N LEU A 340 4.49 -15.15 -15.62
CA LEU A 340 5.36 -15.67 -16.68
C LEU A 340 5.16 -17.18 -16.90
N MET A 341 5.05 -17.95 -15.82
CA MET A 341 4.78 -19.40 -15.91
C MET A 341 3.48 -19.70 -16.66
N VAL A 342 2.44 -18.89 -16.44
CA VAL A 342 1.17 -19.03 -17.19
C VAL A 342 1.36 -18.77 -18.67
N GLN A 343 2.19 -17.79 -19.08
CA GLN A 343 2.47 -17.55 -20.50
C GLN A 343 3.19 -18.74 -21.14
N LEU A 344 4.19 -19.28 -20.45
CA LEU A 344 4.91 -20.47 -20.92
C LEU A 344 4.01 -21.72 -20.99
N ALA A 345 3.13 -21.90 -20.00
CA ALA A 345 2.16 -23.01 -19.99
C ALA A 345 1.13 -22.91 -21.14
N ARG A 346 0.85 -21.70 -21.63
CA ARG A 346 0.02 -21.45 -22.82
C ARG A 346 0.77 -21.67 -24.13
N GLY A 347 2.02 -22.13 -24.08
CA GLY A 347 2.83 -22.46 -25.24
C GLY A 347 3.59 -21.29 -25.86
N ARG A 348 3.69 -20.14 -25.18
CA ARG A 348 4.46 -19.00 -25.65
C ARG A 348 5.96 -19.28 -25.53
N GLN A 349 6.69 -19.18 -26.63
CA GLN A 349 8.09 -19.61 -26.74
C GLN A 349 9.04 -18.53 -27.24
N THR A 350 8.52 -17.36 -27.63
CA THR A 350 9.32 -16.21 -28.04
C THR A 350 9.13 -15.04 -27.06
N ARG A 351 10.04 -14.08 -27.09
CA ARG A 351 9.97 -12.86 -26.27
C ARG A 351 8.73 -12.04 -26.61
N GLU A 352 8.44 -11.90 -27.88
CA GLU A 352 7.28 -11.17 -28.40
C GLU A 352 5.98 -11.79 -27.89
N GLU A 353 5.82 -13.11 -28.05
CA GLU A 353 4.63 -13.82 -27.57
C GLU A 353 4.46 -13.69 -26.04
N VAL A 354 5.56 -13.70 -25.27
CA VAL A 354 5.51 -13.51 -23.82
C VAL A 354 5.11 -12.08 -23.48
N ALA A 355 5.66 -11.06 -24.16
CA ALA A 355 5.29 -9.65 -23.95
C ALA A 355 3.81 -9.42 -24.24
N GLU A 356 3.31 -9.87 -25.39
CA GLU A 356 1.89 -9.79 -25.73
C GLU A 356 1.01 -10.48 -24.70
N GLY A 357 1.41 -11.68 -24.26
CA GLY A 357 0.66 -12.43 -23.27
C GLY A 357 0.61 -11.78 -21.90
N LEU A 358 1.64 -11.06 -21.51
CA LEU A 358 1.63 -10.27 -20.29
C LEU A 358 0.67 -9.06 -20.42
N LEU A 359 0.69 -8.36 -21.55
CA LEU A 359 -0.23 -7.26 -21.85
C LEU A 359 -1.70 -7.70 -21.92
N ASP A 360 -1.95 -8.95 -22.32
CA ASP A 360 -3.29 -9.54 -22.35
C ASP A 360 -3.78 -10.07 -21.00
N THR A 361 -3.02 -9.88 -19.94
CA THR A 361 -3.40 -10.35 -18.61
C THR A 361 -4.61 -9.58 -18.08
N ARG A 362 -5.70 -10.32 -17.80
CA ARG A 362 -6.95 -9.77 -17.22
C ARG A 362 -7.37 -10.59 -16.01
N ALA A 363 -7.68 -9.87 -14.92
CA ALA A 363 -8.20 -10.44 -13.67
C ALA A 363 -7.44 -11.69 -13.17
N TYR A 364 -6.10 -11.69 -13.31
CA TYR A 364 -5.27 -12.79 -12.82
C TYR A 364 -5.33 -12.86 -11.29
N PRO A 365 -5.68 -14.02 -10.70
CA PRO A 365 -5.81 -14.16 -9.25
C PRO A 365 -4.42 -14.31 -8.60
N GLY A 366 -3.74 -13.20 -8.39
CA GLY A 366 -2.44 -13.17 -7.70
C GLY A 366 -2.60 -13.20 -6.18
N VAL A 367 -1.60 -13.75 -5.48
CA VAL A 367 -1.59 -13.79 -4.01
C VAL A 367 -1.41 -12.42 -3.38
N SER A 368 -0.80 -11.49 -4.11
CA SER A 368 -0.69 -10.08 -3.73
C SER A 368 -1.78 -9.20 -4.38
N GLY A 369 -2.92 -9.78 -4.75
CA GLY A 369 -4.07 -9.10 -5.33
C GLY A 369 -4.36 -9.47 -6.78
N VAL A 370 -5.61 -9.27 -7.18
CA VAL A 370 -6.08 -9.51 -8.55
C VAL A 370 -5.41 -8.53 -9.51
N THR A 371 -4.75 -9.06 -10.53
CA THR A 371 -3.91 -8.29 -11.45
C THR A 371 -4.53 -8.19 -12.83
N THR A 372 -4.70 -6.97 -13.34
CA THR A 372 -5.00 -6.69 -14.75
C THR A 372 -3.90 -5.77 -15.30
N VAL A 373 -3.32 -6.13 -16.44
CA VAL A 373 -2.31 -5.30 -17.11
C VAL A 373 -3.01 -4.41 -18.13
N ARG A 374 -2.77 -3.10 -18.09
CA ARG A 374 -3.25 -2.12 -19.06
C ARG A 374 -2.37 -2.08 -20.30
N HIS A 375 -2.86 -1.48 -21.37
CA HIS A 375 -2.10 -1.31 -22.63
C HIS A 375 -0.80 -0.51 -22.46
N ASP A 376 -0.71 0.33 -21.43
CA ASP A 376 0.49 1.09 -21.09
C ASP A 376 1.54 0.28 -20.29
N GLY A 377 1.34 -1.03 -20.14
CA GLY A 377 2.23 -1.92 -19.39
C GLY A 377 2.07 -1.83 -17.87
N ASN A 378 1.23 -0.96 -17.35
CA ASN A 378 1.00 -0.86 -15.90
C ASN A 378 -0.02 -1.90 -15.43
N ALA A 379 0.33 -2.68 -14.41
CA ALA A 379 -0.64 -3.52 -13.74
C ALA A 379 -1.50 -2.68 -12.78
N VAL A 380 -2.80 -2.93 -12.82
CA VAL A 380 -3.76 -2.52 -11.82
C VAL A 380 -3.96 -3.69 -10.87
N LYS A 381 -3.60 -3.50 -9.61
CA LYS A 381 -3.79 -4.47 -8.53
C LYS A 381 -4.64 -3.82 -7.45
N ARG A 382 -5.88 -4.28 -7.28
CA ARG A 382 -6.71 -3.78 -6.19
C ARG A 382 -6.13 -4.26 -4.86
N PRO A 383 -5.79 -3.34 -3.94
CA PRO A 383 -5.31 -3.71 -2.61
C PRO A 383 -6.44 -4.36 -1.79
N TYR A 384 -6.06 -5.15 -0.78
CA TYR A 384 -6.99 -5.56 0.28
C TYR A 384 -7.43 -4.33 1.08
N LEU A 385 -8.66 -4.35 1.56
CA LEU A 385 -9.11 -3.47 2.63
C LEU A 385 -9.02 -4.21 3.96
N LEU A 386 -8.23 -3.65 4.85
CA LEU A 386 -7.94 -4.20 6.16
C LEU A 386 -8.41 -3.25 7.26
N GLY A 387 -8.65 -3.77 8.43
CA GLY A 387 -9.01 -2.97 9.58
C GLY A 387 -8.50 -3.55 10.89
N VAL A 388 -8.48 -2.74 11.94
CA VAL A 388 -8.16 -3.19 13.30
C VAL A 388 -9.44 -3.42 14.06
N ASN A 389 -9.67 -4.65 14.48
CA ASN A 389 -10.80 -5.03 15.32
C ASN A 389 -10.32 -5.81 16.54
N ARG A 390 -10.63 -5.31 17.74
CA ARG A 390 -10.27 -5.95 19.04
C ARG A 390 -8.80 -6.31 19.18
N GLY A 391 -7.93 -5.49 18.60
CA GLY A 391 -6.49 -5.71 18.67
C GLY A 391 -5.94 -6.71 17.64
N GLU A 392 -6.69 -7.02 16.60
CA GLU A 392 -6.27 -7.87 15.49
C GLU A 392 -6.48 -7.15 14.16
N ILE A 393 -5.59 -7.40 13.20
CA ILE A 393 -5.78 -6.97 11.82
C ILE A 393 -6.69 -7.98 11.14
N ILE A 394 -7.76 -7.51 10.53
CA ILE A 394 -8.75 -8.33 9.84
C ILE A 394 -8.97 -7.82 8.42
N SER A 395 -9.35 -8.70 7.51
CA SER A 395 -9.86 -8.29 6.20
C SER A 395 -11.30 -7.79 6.31
N ILE A 396 -11.59 -6.68 5.62
CA ILE A 396 -12.92 -6.06 5.60
C ILE A 396 -13.70 -6.53 4.37
N ASP A 397 -13.04 -6.75 3.25
CA ASP A 397 -13.67 -7.03 1.95
C ASP A 397 -13.76 -8.53 1.60
N GLU A 398 -13.27 -9.43 2.45
CA GLU A 398 -13.41 -10.89 2.27
C GLU A 398 -14.78 -11.45 2.73
N THR A 399 -15.78 -10.63 2.94
CA THR A 399 -17.12 -11.10 3.29
C THR A 399 -17.89 -11.57 2.05
N GLY A 400 -17.66 -12.82 1.63
CA GLY A 400 -18.59 -13.59 0.80
C GLY A 400 -18.25 -13.77 -0.68
N GLU A 401 -17.76 -12.80 -1.42
CA GLU A 401 -17.44 -12.95 -2.85
C GLU A 401 -15.99 -12.55 -3.13
N PRO A 402 -15.18 -13.42 -3.76
CA PRO A 402 -13.79 -13.09 -4.07
C PRO A 402 -13.68 -11.78 -4.86
N PRO A 403 -12.71 -10.89 -4.56
CA PRO A 403 -12.56 -9.60 -5.24
C PRO A 403 -12.47 -9.72 -6.76
N PHE A 404 -11.91 -10.81 -7.28
CA PHE A 404 -11.82 -11.03 -8.73
C PHE A 404 -13.19 -11.20 -9.39
N LEU A 405 -14.18 -11.78 -8.71
CA LEU A 405 -15.55 -11.88 -9.25
C LEU A 405 -16.26 -10.52 -9.22
N ARG A 406 -15.96 -9.67 -8.23
CA ARG A 406 -16.48 -8.29 -8.20
C ARG A 406 -15.86 -7.45 -9.31
N VAL A 407 -14.54 -7.57 -9.56
CA VAL A 407 -13.85 -6.89 -10.66
C VAL A 407 -14.42 -7.31 -12.02
N LEU A 408 -14.69 -8.59 -12.22
CA LEU A 408 -15.32 -9.07 -13.46
C LEU A 408 -16.76 -8.57 -13.66
N LYS A 409 -17.48 -8.27 -12.58
CA LYS A 409 -18.86 -7.74 -12.65
C LYS A 409 -18.93 -6.22 -12.81
N THR A 410 -17.93 -5.48 -12.35
CA THR A 410 -17.94 -4.02 -12.31
C THR A 410 -17.15 -3.36 -13.44
N GLN A 411 -16.25 -4.08 -14.10
CA GLN A 411 -15.47 -3.56 -15.23
C GLN A 411 -16.07 -4.06 -16.55
N SER A 412 -16.79 -3.17 -17.23
CA SER A 412 -17.02 -3.37 -18.66
C SER A 412 -15.68 -3.21 -19.41
N PRO A 413 -15.50 -3.86 -20.57
CA PRO A 413 -14.31 -3.66 -21.39
C PRO A 413 -14.01 -2.18 -21.71
N GLU A 414 -15.03 -1.33 -21.71
CA GLU A 414 -14.94 0.11 -21.97
C GLU A 414 -14.39 0.91 -20.78
N ASP A 415 -14.58 0.45 -19.54
CA ASP A 415 -14.07 1.12 -18.33
C ASP A 415 -12.55 0.96 -18.16
N LEU A 416 -11.96 -0.09 -18.73
CA LEU A 416 -10.53 -0.35 -18.71
C LEU A 416 -9.74 0.54 -19.69
N ASP A 417 -10.39 1.01 -20.75
CA ASP A 417 -9.81 1.90 -21.76
C ASP A 417 -10.04 3.40 -21.46
N ALA A 418 -10.98 3.74 -20.56
CA ALA A 418 -11.38 5.13 -20.28
C ALA A 418 -10.44 5.93 -19.36
N GLY A 419 -9.31 5.36 -18.92
CA GLY A 419 -8.35 5.97 -17.99
C GLY A 419 -7.39 7.03 -18.58
N GLY A 420 -7.66 7.61 -19.75
CA GLY A 420 -6.93 8.77 -20.26
C GLY A 420 -7.54 10.08 -19.76
N PRO A 421 -6.71 11.10 -19.40
CA PRO A 421 -7.22 12.39 -18.99
C PRO A 421 -8.00 13.02 -20.17
N LYS A 422 -9.28 13.33 -19.97
CA LYS A 422 -9.98 14.24 -20.86
C LYS A 422 -9.26 15.58 -20.75
N GLN A 423 -8.57 15.99 -21.82
CA GLN A 423 -8.04 17.34 -21.95
C GLN A 423 -9.21 18.34 -22.00
N PRO A 424 -8.97 19.59 -21.50
CA PRO A 424 -10.00 20.61 -21.34
C PRO A 424 -10.56 21.11 -22.67
#